data_9587022391062a633805330fd5077fd0
#
_entry.id   9587022391062a633805330fd5077fd0
#
_cell.length_a   1.000
_cell.length_b   1.000
_cell.length_c   1.000
_cell.angle_alpha   90.00
_cell.angle_beta   90.00
_cell.angle_gamma   90.00
#
_symmetry.space_group_name_H-M   'P 1'
#
loop_
_entity.id
_entity.type
_entity.pdbx_description
1 polymer ?
#
loop_
_entity_poly.entity_id
_entity_poly.type
_entity_poly.pdbx_seq_one_letter_code
_entity_poly.pdbx_strand_id
1 'polypeptide(L)'
;MAVRHRLIKTSRQTVWDVLADGTRYADWVVGTSFSEPIRGRWPEVGSAIGYEIRVGPMRLNNETVVRECVEGERLGLEARAGTLGTARIAIELRPWGPYSLVIADEHPLQGAGGALHNVAVEAMIQLRHRAMLARLAAVCEERARHERPPGHPEPPGPVWSGGGARGGGDA
;
A
#
# COMPACT_ATOMS: atom_id res chain seq x y z
N MET A 1 6.65 14.48 3.04
CA MET A 1 6.37 13.41 4.00
C MET A 1 4.87 13.18 4.02
N ALA A 2 4.42 12.04 3.51
CA ALA A 2 2.98 11.74 3.40
C ALA A 2 2.70 10.37 4.02
N VAL A 3 2.21 10.39 5.28
CA VAL A 3 1.71 9.19 5.96
C VAL A 3 0.23 9.04 5.67
N ARG A 4 -0.17 7.86 5.23
CA ARG A 4 -1.56 7.49 4.99
C ARG A 4 -1.86 6.16 5.64
N HIS A 5 -3.08 5.99 6.07
CA HIS A 5 -3.55 4.74 6.64
C HIS A 5 -4.89 4.33 6.05
N ARG A 6 -5.13 3.04 6.00
CA ARG A 6 -6.39 2.46 5.54
C ARG A 6 -6.68 1.16 6.29
N LEU A 7 -7.91 1.04 6.76
CA LEU A 7 -8.44 -0.22 7.25
C LEU A 7 -8.86 -1.07 6.05
N ILE A 8 -8.34 -2.30 5.98
CA ILE A 8 -8.70 -3.31 4.98
C ILE A 8 -9.46 -4.41 5.68
N LYS A 9 -10.64 -4.76 5.16
CA LYS A 9 -11.57 -5.71 5.79
C LYS A 9 -11.20 -7.17 5.56
N THR A 10 -9.94 -7.50 5.82
CA THR A 10 -9.41 -8.86 5.77
C THR A 10 -8.24 -9.03 6.72
N SER A 11 -7.78 -10.28 6.88
CA SER A 11 -6.67 -10.62 7.77
C SER A 11 -5.35 -9.99 7.31
N ARG A 12 -4.44 -9.78 8.25
CA ARG A 12 -3.07 -9.30 7.96
C ARG A 12 -2.33 -10.25 7.00
N GLN A 13 -2.55 -11.55 7.15
CA GLN A 13 -1.95 -12.55 6.26
C GLN A 13 -2.40 -12.37 4.81
N THR A 14 -3.71 -12.20 4.57
CA THR A 14 -4.22 -11.96 3.21
C THR A 14 -3.64 -10.70 2.57
N VAL A 15 -3.46 -9.63 3.36
CA VAL A 15 -2.82 -8.40 2.86
C VAL A 15 -1.36 -8.65 2.54
N TRP A 16 -0.65 -9.37 3.41
CA TRP A 16 0.74 -9.73 3.18
C TRP A 16 0.93 -10.58 1.91
N ASP A 17 0.09 -11.57 1.71
CA ASP A 17 0.14 -12.45 0.54
C ASP A 17 -0.04 -11.69 -0.78
N VAL A 18 -0.83 -10.61 -0.78
CA VAL A 18 -0.95 -9.71 -1.94
C VAL A 18 0.31 -8.88 -2.13
N LEU A 19 0.90 -8.33 -1.05
CA LEU A 19 2.13 -7.54 -1.12
C LEU A 19 3.35 -8.40 -1.50
N ALA A 20 3.38 -9.65 -1.04
CA ALA A 20 4.44 -10.61 -1.30
C ALA A 20 4.35 -11.26 -2.70
N ASP A 21 3.28 -11.05 -3.42
CA ASP A 21 3.13 -11.49 -4.81
C ASP A 21 3.55 -10.39 -5.78
N GLY A 22 4.79 -10.45 -6.25
CA GLY A 22 5.34 -9.46 -7.18
C GLY A 22 4.60 -9.37 -8.52
N THR A 23 3.90 -10.43 -8.94
CA THR A 23 3.10 -10.42 -10.18
C THR A 23 1.86 -9.55 -10.04
N ARG A 24 1.38 -9.34 -8.82
CA ARG A 24 0.23 -8.49 -8.50
C ARG A 24 0.59 -7.03 -8.19
N TYR A 25 1.86 -6.67 -8.28
CA TYR A 25 2.33 -5.31 -8.02
C TYR A 25 1.58 -4.26 -8.85
N ALA A 26 1.33 -4.53 -10.13
CA ALA A 26 0.58 -3.63 -11.01
C ALA A 26 -0.91 -3.48 -10.64
N ASP A 27 -1.50 -4.44 -9.91
CA ASP A 27 -2.92 -4.40 -9.54
C ASP A 27 -3.20 -3.28 -8.54
N TRP A 28 -2.25 -2.98 -7.64
CA TRP A 28 -2.44 -2.00 -6.59
C TRP A 28 -1.57 -0.74 -6.73
N VAL A 29 -0.46 -0.77 -7.47
CA VAL A 29 0.38 0.41 -7.71
C VAL A 29 -0.18 1.24 -8.85
N VAL A 30 -0.55 2.48 -8.55
CA VAL A 30 -1.19 3.39 -9.50
C VAL A 30 -0.24 3.84 -10.60
N GLY A 31 -0.71 3.78 -11.84
CA GLY A 31 0.04 4.18 -13.03
C GLY A 31 0.88 3.07 -13.64
N THR A 32 0.94 1.90 -13.01
CA THR A 32 1.65 0.73 -13.51
C THR A 32 0.74 -0.06 -14.45
N SER A 33 1.23 -0.35 -15.65
CA SER A 33 0.48 -1.13 -16.64
C SER A 33 0.91 -2.59 -16.72
N PHE A 34 2.12 -2.88 -16.25
CA PHE A 34 2.74 -4.20 -16.26
C PHE A 34 3.81 -4.26 -15.19
N SER A 35 3.99 -5.40 -14.53
CA SER A 35 5.07 -5.63 -13.57
C SER A 35 5.60 -7.05 -13.68
N GLU A 36 6.92 -7.19 -13.54
CA GLU A 36 7.60 -8.49 -13.52
C GLU A 36 8.79 -8.49 -12.56
N PRO A 37 9.08 -9.61 -11.90
CA PRO A 37 10.31 -9.78 -11.15
C PRO A 37 11.51 -9.71 -12.11
N ILE A 38 12.46 -8.81 -11.85
CA ILE A 38 13.70 -8.64 -12.68
C ILE A 38 14.96 -9.05 -11.95
N ARG A 39 14.90 -9.19 -10.62
CA ARG A 39 16.07 -9.57 -9.80
C ARG A 39 15.64 -10.19 -8.49
N GLY A 40 16.28 -11.31 -8.11
CA GLY A 40 16.08 -11.99 -6.84
C GLY A 40 14.68 -12.59 -6.71
N ARG A 41 14.35 -13.00 -5.49
CA ARG A 41 13.05 -13.55 -5.15
C ARG A 41 12.24 -12.53 -4.35
N TRP A 42 11.20 -11.99 -4.94
CA TRP A 42 10.31 -11.06 -4.25
C TRP A 42 9.53 -11.75 -3.11
N PRO A 43 9.42 -11.14 -1.91
CA PRO A 43 9.87 -9.80 -1.49
C PRO A 43 11.19 -9.80 -0.67
N GLU A 44 12.13 -10.69 -0.96
CA GLU A 44 13.42 -10.71 -0.26
C GLU A 44 14.17 -9.38 -0.43
N VAL A 45 14.91 -8.97 0.59
CA VAL A 45 15.72 -7.74 0.56
C VAL A 45 16.72 -7.80 -0.61
N GLY A 46 16.75 -6.74 -1.42
CA GLY A 46 17.57 -6.64 -2.63
C GLY A 46 16.88 -7.16 -3.90
N SER A 47 15.75 -7.86 -3.79
CA SER A 47 14.95 -8.23 -4.96
C SER A 47 14.31 -6.99 -5.60
N ALA A 48 13.97 -7.10 -6.88
CA ALA A 48 13.41 -5.99 -7.62
C ALA A 48 12.32 -6.42 -8.60
N ILE A 49 11.32 -5.54 -8.73
CA ILE A 49 10.28 -5.60 -9.76
C ILE A 49 10.53 -4.47 -10.75
N GLY A 50 10.56 -4.82 -12.05
CA GLY A 50 10.47 -3.88 -13.15
C GLY A 50 9.02 -3.60 -13.49
N TYR A 51 8.70 -2.37 -13.86
CA TYR A 51 7.36 -1.98 -14.26
C TYR A 51 7.37 -0.79 -15.24
N GLU A 52 6.31 -0.71 -16.05
CA GLU A 52 6.10 0.37 -17.00
C GLU A 52 5.06 1.36 -16.45
N ILE A 53 5.41 2.64 -16.48
CA ILE A 53 4.47 3.74 -16.27
C ILE A 53 4.21 4.43 -17.60
N ARG A 54 2.93 4.73 -17.87
CA ARG A 54 2.52 5.53 -19.01
C ARG A 54 2.19 6.95 -18.58
N VAL A 55 2.86 7.91 -19.23
CA VAL A 55 2.60 9.33 -19.05
C VAL A 55 2.28 9.93 -20.44
N GLY A 56 0.99 10.03 -20.75
CA GLY A 56 0.54 10.37 -22.11
C GLY A 56 1.03 9.33 -23.12
N PRO A 57 1.73 9.75 -24.21
CA PRO A 57 2.30 8.84 -25.19
C PRO A 57 3.62 8.18 -24.74
N MET A 58 4.21 8.65 -23.67
CA MET A 58 5.52 8.17 -23.18
C MET A 58 5.39 6.95 -22.30
N ARG A 59 6.31 5.98 -22.51
CA ARG A 59 6.48 4.81 -21.66
C ARG A 59 7.80 4.94 -20.90
N LEU A 60 7.74 4.84 -19.59
CA LEU A 60 8.89 4.93 -18.71
C LEU A 60 9.07 3.59 -17.98
N ASN A 61 10.21 2.96 -18.21
CA ASN A 61 10.59 1.76 -17.48
C ASN A 61 11.19 2.17 -16.14
N ASN A 62 10.66 1.60 -15.08
CA ASN A 62 11.06 1.88 -13.72
C ASN A 62 11.32 0.58 -12.96
N GLU A 63 11.98 0.69 -11.82
CA GLU A 63 12.15 -0.46 -10.91
C GLU A 63 11.77 -0.08 -9.48
N THR A 64 11.31 -1.07 -8.74
CA THR A 64 11.16 -0.99 -7.28
C THR A 64 12.00 -2.09 -6.64
N VAL A 65 12.86 -1.69 -5.70
CA VAL A 65 13.78 -2.58 -4.97
C VAL A 65 13.30 -2.73 -3.53
N VAL A 66 13.29 -3.95 -3.00
CA VAL A 66 13.02 -4.20 -1.59
C VAL A 66 14.24 -3.79 -0.76
N ARG A 67 14.04 -2.91 0.22
CA ARG A 67 15.06 -2.44 1.16
C ARG A 67 14.87 -2.98 2.57
N GLU A 68 13.65 -3.35 2.92
CA GLU A 68 13.30 -3.93 4.20
C GLU A 68 12.15 -4.93 3.98
N CYS A 69 12.24 -6.09 4.63
CA CYS A 69 11.17 -7.07 4.60
C CYS A 69 11.09 -7.75 5.96
N VAL A 70 9.98 -7.54 6.67
CA VAL A 70 9.58 -8.27 7.86
C VAL A 70 8.26 -8.94 7.54
N GLU A 71 8.30 -10.26 7.38
CA GLU A 71 7.16 -11.04 6.91
C GLU A 71 5.89 -10.78 7.74
N GLY A 72 4.81 -10.46 7.04
CA GLY A 72 3.52 -10.17 7.65
C GLY A 72 3.43 -8.83 8.38
N GLU A 73 4.51 -8.04 8.47
CA GLU A 73 4.53 -6.81 9.27
C GLU A 73 4.97 -5.57 8.50
N ARG A 74 6.07 -5.66 7.74
CA ARG A 74 6.64 -4.47 7.10
C ARG A 74 7.31 -4.79 5.77
N LEU A 75 7.07 -3.91 4.81
CA LEU A 75 7.72 -3.94 3.51
C LEU A 75 8.24 -2.53 3.18
N GLY A 76 9.57 -2.38 3.12
CA GLY A 76 10.24 -1.15 2.73
C GLY A 76 10.72 -1.24 1.29
N LEU A 77 10.28 -0.29 0.47
CA LEU A 77 10.53 -0.24 -0.97
C LEU A 77 11.27 1.03 -1.35
N GLU A 78 12.14 0.92 -2.36
CA GLU A 78 12.75 2.06 -3.05
C GLU A 78 12.30 2.05 -4.51
N ALA A 79 11.40 2.97 -4.85
CA ALA A 79 10.95 3.15 -6.22
C ALA A 79 11.90 4.09 -6.97
N ARG A 80 12.39 3.66 -8.13
CA ARG A 80 13.30 4.41 -9.00
C ARG A 80 12.58 4.75 -10.29
N ALA A 81 12.40 6.04 -10.53
CA ALA A 81 11.68 6.58 -11.68
C ALA A 81 12.61 7.33 -12.64
N GLY A 82 13.77 6.75 -12.93
CA GLY A 82 14.76 7.33 -13.83
C GLY A 82 15.14 8.75 -13.46
N THR A 83 14.98 9.69 -14.40
CA THR A 83 15.29 11.12 -14.19
C THR A 83 14.30 11.83 -13.25
N LEU A 84 13.15 11.25 -12.97
CA LEU A 84 12.16 11.79 -12.03
C LEU A 84 12.58 11.64 -10.57
N GLY A 85 13.58 10.75 -10.30
CA GLY A 85 14.15 10.56 -9.00
C GLY A 85 13.80 9.22 -8.34
N THR A 86 14.06 9.16 -7.03
CA THR A 86 13.80 7.99 -6.19
C THR A 86 12.90 8.35 -5.03
N ALA A 87 12.04 7.42 -4.63
CA ALA A 87 11.20 7.55 -3.46
C ALA A 87 11.31 6.29 -2.59
N ARG A 88 11.32 6.48 -1.27
CA ARG A 88 11.20 5.40 -0.30
C ARG A 88 9.75 5.28 0.13
N ILE A 89 9.23 4.06 0.07
CA ILE A 89 7.87 3.73 0.48
C ILE A 89 7.98 2.69 1.58
N ALA A 90 7.47 2.98 2.76
CA ALA A 90 7.34 2.02 3.85
C ALA A 90 5.87 1.63 4.00
N ILE A 91 5.59 0.33 3.97
CA ILE A 91 4.25 -0.23 4.20
C ILE A 91 4.32 -1.03 5.49
N GLU A 92 3.51 -0.66 6.47
CA GLU A 92 3.38 -1.35 7.76
C GLU A 92 1.98 -1.93 7.90
N LEU A 93 1.91 -3.18 8.37
CA LEU A 93 0.68 -3.91 8.60
C LEU A 93 0.46 -4.09 10.10
N ARG A 94 -0.65 -3.59 10.62
CA ARG A 94 -1.05 -3.77 12.01
C ARG A 94 -2.36 -4.54 12.11
N PRO A 95 -2.48 -5.48 13.04
CA PRO A 95 -3.75 -6.14 13.31
C PRO A 95 -4.76 -5.14 13.89
N TRP A 96 -6.02 -5.23 13.44
CA TRP A 96 -7.12 -4.41 13.93
C TRP A 96 -8.38 -5.27 14.09
N GLY A 97 -8.45 -6.05 15.19
CA GLY A 97 -9.46 -7.08 15.34
C GLY A 97 -9.38 -8.11 14.20
N PRO A 98 -10.48 -8.40 13.50
CA PRO A 98 -10.48 -9.33 12.35
C PRO A 98 -9.92 -8.70 11.07
N TYR A 99 -9.56 -7.41 11.11
CA TYR A 99 -9.11 -6.61 9.96
C TYR A 99 -7.64 -6.22 10.07
N SER A 100 -7.16 -5.51 9.06
CA SER A 100 -5.79 -5.03 8.99
C SER A 100 -5.75 -3.53 8.81
N LEU A 101 -4.97 -2.83 9.63
CA LEU A 101 -4.63 -1.43 9.41
C LEU A 101 -3.33 -1.38 8.61
N VAL A 102 -3.42 -0.85 7.39
CA VAL A 102 -2.25 -0.61 6.53
C VAL A 102 -1.83 0.84 6.65
N ILE A 103 -0.56 1.06 6.96
CA ILE A 103 0.05 2.38 7.04
C ILE A 103 1.10 2.47 5.95
N ALA A 104 0.97 3.44 5.06
CA ALA A 104 1.95 3.73 4.01
C ALA A 104 2.58 5.09 4.25
N ASP A 105 3.91 5.13 4.26
CA ASP A 105 4.71 6.33 4.40
C ASP A 105 5.66 6.45 3.21
N GLU A 106 5.67 7.60 2.54
CA GLU A 106 6.53 7.86 1.38
C GLU A 106 7.38 9.10 1.61
N HIS A 107 8.67 8.91 1.33
CA HIS A 107 9.67 9.96 1.38
C HIS A 107 10.39 10.06 0.04
N PRO A 108 10.35 11.21 -0.65
CA PRO A 108 11.22 11.45 -1.79
C PRO A 108 12.68 11.47 -1.32
N LEU A 109 13.55 10.67 -1.98
CA LEU A 109 14.97 10.60 -1.63
C LEU A 109 15.83 11.53 -2.50
N GLN A 110 15.62 11.51 -3.81
CA GLN A 110 16.42 12.27 -4.78
C GLN A 110 15.62 12.58 -6.06
N GLY A 111 16.03 13.62 -6.79
CA GLY A 111 15.53 13.96 -8.13
C GLY A 111 14.89 15.35 -8.22
N ALA A 112 14.38 15.69 -9.40
CA ALA A 112 13.74 16.98 -9.69
C ALA A 112 12.53 17.27 -8.77
N GLY A 113 11.89 16.23 -8.23
CA GLY A 113 10.83 16.38 -7.22
C GLY A 113 11.29 16.94 -5.88
N GLY A 114 12.59 16.82 -5.53
CA GLY A 114 13.16 17.42 -4.31
C GLY A 114 13.40 18.92 -4.43
N ALA A 115 13.55 19.46 -5.65
CA ALA A 115 13.79 20.87 -5.90
C ALA A 115 12.51 21.69 -6.18
N LEU A 116 11.44 21.02 -6.61
CA LEU A 116 10.13 21.61 -6.86
C LEU A 116 9.20 21.37 -5.67
N HIS A 117 9.35 22.15 -4.62
CA HIS A 117 8.34 22.30 -3.56
C HIS A 117 7.09 23.00 -4.16
N ASN A 118 6.42 22.30 -5.07
CA ASN A 118 5.19 22.79 -5.66
C ASN A 118 4.02 22.04 -5.00
N VAL A 119 3.11 22.79 -4.40
CA VAL A 119 1.87 22.27 -3.79
C VAL A 119 1.11 21.31 -4.72
N ALA A 120 1.19 21.53 -6.04
CA ALA A 120 0.57 20.66 -7.03
C ALA A 120 1.22 19.26 -7.09
N VAL A 121 2.55 19.16 -7.00
CA VAL A 121 3.28 17.89 -6.99
C VAL A 121 2.96 17.10 -5.72
N GLU A 122 2.94 17.78 -4.58
CA GLU A 122 2.58 17.15 -3.31
C GLU A 122 1.14 16.68 -3.29
N ALA A 123 0.20 17.47 -3.81
CA ALA A 123 -1.20 17.06 -3.96
C ALA A 123 -1.35 15.83 -4.88
N MET A 124 -0.59 15.76 -5.98
CA MET A 124 -0.59 14.63 -6.90
C MET A 124 -0.04 13.36 -6.23
N ILE A 125 1.04 13.45 -5.47
CA ILE A 125 1.60 12.34 -4.70
C ILE A 125 0.57 11.85 -3.67
N GLN A 126 -0.08 12.75 -2.96
CA GLN A 126 -1.10 12.40 -1.97
C GLN A 126 -2.33 11.73 -2.59
N LEU A 127 -2.76 12.18 -3.77
CA LEU A 127 -3.87 11.57 -4.51
C LEU A 127 -3.50 10.16 -4.99
N ARG A 128 -2.28 9.99 -5.48
CA ARG A 128 -1.74 8.69 -5.89
C ARG A 128 -1.74 7.69 -4.73
N HIS A 129 -1.33 8.09 -3.53
CA HIS A 129 -1.32 7.23 -2.34
C HIS A 129 -2.70 6.79 -1.90
N ARG A 130 -3.67 7.70 -1.92
CA ARG A 130 -5.06 7.34 -1.62
C ARG A 130 -5.59 6.29 -2.59
N ALA A 131 -5.30 6.49 -3.88
CA ALA A 131 -5.72 5.56 -4.92
C ALA A 131 -4.99 4.21 -4.80
N MET A 132 -3.70 4.20 -4.46
CA MET A 132 -2.90 3.00 -4.23
C MET A 132 -3.47 2.16 -3.06
N LEU A 133 -3.70 2.77 -1.90
CA LEU A 133 -4.28 2.07 -0.75
C LEU A 133 -5.72 1.61 -1.02
N ALA A 134 -6.48 2.37 -1.81
CA ALA A 134 -7.83 1.97 -2.21
C ALA A 134 -7.81 0.74 -3.11
N ARG A 135 -6.89 0.67 -4.09
CA ARG A 135 -6.70 -0.49 -4.96
C ARG A 135 -6.21 -1.70 -4.16
N LEU A 136 -5.22 -1.52 -3.29
CA LEU A 136 -4.72 -2.59 -2.43
C LEU A 136 -5.86 -3.18 -1.59
N ALA A 137 -6.70 -2.33 -0.99
CA ALA A 137 -7.87 -2.80 -0.24
C ALA A 137 -8.83 -3.61 -1.11
N ALA A 138 -9.16 -3.12 -2.31
CA ALA A 138 -10.05 -3.82 -3.23
C ALA A 138 -9.51 -5.21 -3.62
N VAL A 139 -8.22 -5.29 -3.98
CA VAL A 139 -7.53 -6.55 -4.34
C VAL A 139 -7.53 -7.54 -3.17
N CYS A 140 -7.21 -7.06 -1.95
CA CYS A 140 -7.17 -7.92 -0.76
C CYS A 140 -8.56 -8.41 -0.35
N GLU A 141 -9.56 -7.53 -0.37
CA GLU A 141 -10.94 -7.88 -0.01
C GLU A 141 -11.59 -8.79 -1.04
N GLU A 142 -11.26 -8.64 -2.32
CA GLU A 142 -11.68 -9.55 -3.38
C GLU A 142 -11.07 -10.95 -3.20
N ARG A 143 -9.77 -11.03 -2.95
CA ARG A 143 -9.08 -12.29 -2.65
C ARG A 143 -9.73 -12.98 -1.45
N ALA A 144 -9.97 -12.27 -0.36
CA ALA A 144 -10.61 -12.82 0.84
C ALA A 144 -12.02 -13.36 0.57
N ARG A 145 -12.77 -12.75 -0.36
CA ARG A 145 -14.08 -13.24 -0.78
C ARG A 145 -13.99 -14.57 -1.54
N HIS A 146 -12.99 -14.72 -2.40
CA HIS A 146 -12.78 -15.95 -3.17
C HIS A 146 -12.25 -17.10 -2.30
N GLU A 147 -11.45 -16.80 -1.28
CA GLU A 147 -10.90 -17.80 -0.34
C GLU A 147 -11.93 -18.23 0.73
N ARG A 148 -13.05 -17.50 0.88
CA ARG A 148 -14.09 -17.82 1.87
C ARG A 148 -14.97 -18.95 1.37
N PRO A 149 -15.16 -20.03 2.17
CA PRO A 149 -16.12 -21.08 1.84
C PRO A 149 -17.54 -20.50 1.69
N PRO A 150 -18.34 -21.01 0.76
CA PRO A 150 -19.72 -20.57 0.60
C PRO A 150 -20.52 -20.78 1.90
N GLY A 151 -21.23 -19.76 2.36
CA GLY A 151 -22.09 -19.82 3.54
C GLY A 151 -21.49 -19.28 4.85
N HIS A 152 -20.25 -18.78 4.88
CA HIS A 152 -19.72 -18.12 6.07
C HIS A 152 -20.16 -16.65 6.14
N PRO A 153 -20.77 -16.20 7.26
CA PRO A 153 -21.18 -14.81 7.42
C PRO A 153 -19.96 -13.88 7.45
N GLU A 154 -20.17 -12.65 7.01
CA GLU A 154 -19.14 -11.59 7.11
C GLU A 154 -18.83 -11.34 8.60
N PRO A 155 -17.55 -11.20 8.99
CA PRO A 155 -17.20 -10.87 10.35
C PRO A 155 -17.87 -9.55 10.76
N PRO A 156 -18.37 -9.43 11.99
CA PRO A 156 -19.03 -8.21 12.45
C PRO A 156 -18.10 -7.02 12.30
N GLY A 157 -18.63 -5.92 11.83
CA GLY A 157 -17.91 -4.66 11.74
C GLY A 157 -17.33 -4.23 13.10
N PRO A 158 -16.34 -3.33 13.13
CA PRO A 158 -15.78 -2.83 14.38
C PRO A 158 -16.90 -2.27 15.26
N VAL A 159 -17.07 -2.86 16.44
CA VAL A 159 -17.99 -2.37 17.46
C VAL A 159 -17.33 -1.16 18.12
N TRP A 160 -17.74 0.02 17.76
CA TRP A 160 -17.41 1.23 18.52
C TRP A 160 -18.21 1.19 19.82
N SER A 161 -17.61 0.73 20.91
CA SER A 161 -18.16 0.93 22.23
C SER A 161 -18.07 2.42 22.55
N GLY A 162 -19.08 3.16 22.15
CA GLY A 162 -19.30 4.53 22.58
C GLY A 162 -19.48 4.52 24.10
N GLY A 163 -18.46 4.94 24.84
CA GLY A 163 -18.54 5.22 26.26
C GLY A 163 -19.54 6.35 26.48
N GLY A 164 -20.80 5.97 26.68
CA GLY A 164 -21.82 6.86 27.19
C GLY A 164 -21.53 7.18 28.65
N ALA A 165 -20.83 8.28 28.91
CA ALA A 165 -20.80 8.89 30.23
C ALA A 165 -22.24 9.34 30.55
N ARG A 166 -22.97 8.52 31.31
CA ARG A 166 -24.18 8.96 32.00
C ARG A 166 -23.72 9.82 33.18
N GLY A 167 -23.78 11.13 32.99
CA GLY A 167 -23.78 12.06 34.11
C GLY A 167 -25.03 11.83 34.93
N GLY A 168 -24.91 11.15 36.07
CA GLY A 168 -25.93 11.16 37.12
C GLY A 168 -25.88 12.49 37.80
N GLY A 169 -26.88 13.32 37.55
CA GLY A 169 -27.23 14.40 38.45
C GLY A 169 -28.16 13.84 39.50
N ASP A 170 -27.83 14.08 40.76
CA ASP A 170 -28.76 14.03 41.86
C ASP A 170 -28.54 15.22 42.80
N ALA A 171 -29.66 15.91 42.96
CA ALA A 171 -30.14 16.76 44.08
C ALA A 171 -29.16 17.72 44.75
#